data_1e10bf5cbd24621e444e9f86c5b9f77b
#
_entry.id   1e10bf5cbd24621e444e9f86c5b9f77b
#
_cell.length_a   1.000
_cell.length_b   1.000
_cell.length_c   1.000
_cell.angle_alpha   90.00
_cell.angle_beta   90.00
_cell.angle_gamma   90.00
#
_symmetry.space_group_name_H-M   'P 1'
#
loop_
_entity.id
_entity.type
_entity.pdbx_description
1 polymer ?
#
loop_
_entity_poly.entity_id
_entity_poly.type
_entity_poly.pdbx_seq_one_letter_code
_entity_poly.pdbx_strand_id
1 'polypeptide(L)'
;IYYDLLTEALQEAGVQCQVNDINEGWERRSRSSGGFSSPPLGVCWHHTASAASVNSDLSYMINGSPDRPIGNMLLDRDGIVWPIAAGCANTQGKGGPTEFSRGTVPLDQGNTTMWGIEAQNNGVGQAWPVNQIDAYFRCNEALAGLFGNVITDCISHQGYAPDRKIDPATANAVEGPWQPASINSSGTWSYSDIRAEAWNRAGSAPTPPTPTPQEDEMATVILAVEGRNAQFIGQGPLLADGTVHNLFVTWFGPGPDSDFLNDHRNAPDTKVQPVLQSTLKRDIILLGNPEEIDDSTGRWAETDFYRVIRS
;
A
#
# COMPACT_ATOMS: atom_id res chain seq x y z
N ILE A 1 -5.61 -11.58 8.57
CA ILE A 1 -4.40 -10.74 8.60
C ILE A 1 -4.68 -9.52 9.48
N TYR A 2 -3.73 -9.16 10.31
CA TYR A 2 -3.70 -7.90 11.06
C TYR A 2 -2.43 -7.16 10.62
N TYR A 3 -2.58 -5.87 10.31
CA TYR A 3 -1.49 -5.04 9.81
C TYR A 3 -0.83 -4.27 10.94
N ASP A 4 -0.14 -5.00 11.82
CA ASP A 4 0.59 -4.45 12.99
C ASP A 4 1.89 -3.72 12.60
N LEU A 5 2.36 -3.86 11.36
CA LEU A 5 3.47 -3.08 10.79
C LEU A 5 3.02 -1.73 10.18
N LEU A 6 1.77 -1.32 10.40
CA LEU A 6 1.23 -0.07 9.85
C LEU A 6 2.09 1.15 10.25
N THR A 7 2.49 1.23 11.50
CA THR A 7 3.23 2.39 12.01
C THR A 7 4.60 2.53 11.39
N GLU A 8 5.29 1.43 11.16
CA GLU A 8 6.58 1.40 10.48
C GLU A 8 6.44 1.85 9.03
N ALA A 9 5.48 1.30 8.28
CA ALA A 9 5.23 1.66 6.88
C ALA A 9 4.88 3.16 6.73
N LEU A 10 4.09 3.72 7.66
CA LEU A 10 3.75 5.13 7.67
C LEU A 10 4.96 6.01 8.01
N GLN A 11 5.79 5.61 8.97
CA GLN A 11 7.00 6.34 9.35
C GLN A 11 8.03 6.35 8.21
N GLU A 12 8.19 5.25 7.48
CA GLU A 12 9.02 5.18 6.27
C GLU A 12 8.54 6.14 5.18
N ALA A 13 7.22 6.33 5.06
CA ALA A 13 6.61 7.34 4.18
C ALA A 13 6.67 8.77 4.75
N GLY A 14 7.31 8.98 5.89
CA GLY A 14 7.44 10.29 6.55
C GLY A 14 6.15 10.79 7.19
N VAL A 15 5.25 9.89 7.59
CA VAL A 15 4.03 10.21 8.34
C VAL A 15 4.24 9.94 9.82
N GLN A 16 3.93 10.92 10.66
CA GLN A 16 3.99 10.74 12.11
C GLN A 16 2.83 9.87 12.59
N CYS A 17 3.12 8.91 13.46
CA CYS A 17 2.14 8.06 14.10
C CYS A 17 2.19 8.26 15.63
N GLN A 18 1.01 8.28 16.25
CA GLN A 18 0.90 8.39 17.70
C GLN A 18 -0.04 7.32 18.28
N VAL A 19 0.38 6.77 19.40
CA VAL A 19 -0.42 5.86 20.23
C VAL A 19 -0.50 6.45 21.64
N ASN A 20 -1.69 6.45 22.23
CA ASN A 20 -1.94 6.86 23.60
C ASN A 20 -2.88 5.84 24.27
N ASP A 21 -3.24 6.07 25.52
CA ASP A 21 -4.09 5.18 26.31
C ASP A 21 -5.48 4.89 25.67
N ILE A 22 -5.94 5.73 24.73
CA ILE A 22 -7.23 5.57 24.06
C ILE A 22 -7.15 4.55 22.93
N ASN A 23 -6.11 4.64 22.11
CA ASN A 23 -5.94 3.77 20.94
C ASN A 23 -4.96 2.61 21.16
N GLU A 24 -4.39 2.46 22.33
CA GLU A 24 -3.58 1.29 22.72
C GLU A 24 -4.29 -0.02 22.36
N GLY A 25 -3.54 -1.03 21.93
CA GLY A 25 -4.07 -2.33 21.51
C GLY A 25 -4.69 -2.35 20.12
N TRP A 26 -4.46 -1.30 19.34
CA TRP A 26 -4.92 -1.22 17.95
C TRP A 26 -4.42 -2.38 17.07
N GLU A 27 -3.26 -2.97 17.38
CA GLU A 27 -2.61 -4.04 16.61
C GLU A 27 -3.46 -5.33 16.55
N ARG A 28 -4.35 -5.51 17.51
CA ARG A 28 -5.25 -6.67 17.59
C ARG A 28 -6.73 -6.29 17.53
N ARG A 29 -7.02 -5.00 17.34
CA ARG A 29 -8.40 -4.52 17.26
C ARG A 29 -8.96 -4.78 15.87
N SER A 30 -10.21 -5.21 15.83
CA SER A 30 -11.00 -5.42 14.63
C SER A 30 -12.49 -5.39 14.97
N ARG A 31 -13.33 -5.30 13.93
CA ARG A 31 -14.74 -5.64 14.05
C ARG A 31 -14.92 -7.15 14.33
N SER A 32 -16.18 -7.59 14.53
CA SER A 32 -16.50 -9.00 14.85
C SER A 32 -16.03 -10.01 13.79
N SER A 33 -15.82 -9.59 12.54
CA SER A 33 -15.26 -10.47 11.50
C SER A 33 -13.77 -10.77 11.68
N GLY A 34 -13.05 -10.06 12.55
CA GLY A 34 -11.64 -10.28 12.80
C GLY A 34 -10.72 -9.57 11.81
N GLY A 35 -9.55 -10.14 11.59
CA GLY A 35 -8.56 -9.64 10.62
C GLY A 35 -9.03 -9.81 9.18
N PHE A 36 -8.32 -9.19 8.25
CA PHE A 36 -8.57 -9.37 6.82
C PHE A 36 -8.28 -10.80 6.38
N SER A 37 -9.10 -11.36 5.48
CA SER A 37 -8.88 -12.68 4.90
C SER A 37 -7.78 -12.69 3.83
N SER A 38 -7.61 -11.56 3.15
CA SER A 38 -6.58 -11.27 2.15
C SER A 38 -6.12 -9.83 2.30
N PRO A 39 -4.99 -9.41 1.71
CA PRO A 39 -4.62 -8.00 1.71
C PRO A 39 -5.75 -7.12 1.16
N PRO A 40 -6.02 -5.96 1.78
CA PRO A 40 -7.01 -5.01 1.28
C PRO A 40 -6.78 -4.68 -0.20
N LEU A 41 -7.87 -4.65 -0.98
CA LEU A 41 -7.81 -4.37 -2.42
C LEU A 41 -7.57 -2.88 -2.72
N GLY A 42 -7.86 -2.02 -1.75
CA GLY A 42 -7.67 -0.59 -1.91
C GLY A 42 -7.92 0.19 -0.64
N VAL A 43 -7.75 1.50 -0.73
CA VAL A 43 -7.91 2.46 0.36
C VAL A 43 -9.14 3.31 0.13
N CYS A 44 -10.02 3.38 1.12
CA CYS A 44 -11.20 4.25 1.11
C CYS A 44 -10.94 5.52 1.93
N TRP A 45 -11.16 6.67 1.31
CA TRP A 45 -10.96 7.98 1.89
C TRP A 45 -12.25 8.53 2.47
N HIS A 46 -12.19 8.93 3.75
CA HIS A 46 -13.32 9.49 4.49
C HIS A 46 -12.98 10.82 5.15
N HIS A 47 -14.00 11.49 5.67
CA HIS A 47 -13.84 12.48 6.72
C HIS A 47 -14.78 12.17 7.90
N THR A 48 -14.35 12.52 9.10
CA THR A 48 -15.06 12.19 10.34
C THR A 48 -16.41 12.88 10.50
N ALA A 49 -16.72 13.90 9.70
CA ALA A 49 -17.86 14.80 9.89
C ALA A 49 -17.88 15.43 11.31
N SER A 50 -16.71 15.64 11.90
CA SER A 50 -16.50 16.11 13.27
C SER A 50 -15.54 17.30 13.30
N ALA A 51 -15.79 18.22 14.25
CA ALA A 51 -14.87 19.28 14.64
C ALA A 51 -14.38 19.10 16.09
N ALA A 52 -14.51 17.90 16.64
CA ALA A 52 -14.11 17.57 17.99
C ALA A 52 -12.57 17.47 18.14
N SER A 53 -12.10 17.26 19.36
CA SER A 53 -10.68 16.97 19.58
C SER A 53 -10.34 15.55 19.12
N VAL A 54 -9.05 15.31 18.79
CA VAL A 54 -8.54 13.99 18.42
C VAL A 54 -8.95 12.92 19.44
N ASN A 55 -8.78 13.17 20.73
CA ASN A 55 -9.14 12.22 21.78
C ASN A 55 -10.64 11.91 21.81
N SER A 56 -11.50 12.90 21.51
CA SER A 56 -12.94 12.67 21.41
C SER A 56 -13.30 11.79 20.23
N ASP A 57 -12.70 12.07 19.06
CA ASP A 57 -12.93 11.27 17.87
C ASP A 57 -12.41 9.85 18.06
N LEU A 58 -11.19 9.66 18.59
CA LEU A 58 -10.64 8.34 18.92
C LEU A 58 -11.55 7.57 19.88
N SER A 59 -11.99 8.20 20.98
CA SER A 59 -12.87 7.57 21.95
C SER A 59 -14.19 7.15 21.32
N TYR A 60 -14.77 7.98 20.44
CA TYR A 60 -16.00 7.65 19.72
C TYR A 60 -15.79 6.49 18.76
N MET A 61 -14.72 6.53 17.95
CA MET A 61 -14.46 5.53 16.91
C MET A 61 -14.13 4.17 17.50
N ILE A 62 -13.49 4.13 18.68
CA ILE A 62 -13.09 2.90 19.36
C ILE A 62 -14.19 2.35 20.26
N ASN A 63 -14.90 3.21 21.01
CA ASN A 63 -15.77 2.81 22.11
C ASN A 63 -17.19 3.36 22.03
N GLY A 64 -17.39 4.53 21.42
CA GLY A 64 -18.65 5.27 21.48
C GLY A 64 -19.69 4.84 20.47
N SER A 65 -19.32 4.15 19.41
CA SER A 65 -20.25 3.67 18.39
C SER A 65 -20.67 2.21 18.60
N PRO A 66 -21.93 1.83 18.35
CA PRO A 66 -22.32 0.44 18.30
C PRO A 66 -21.62 -0.33 17.17
N ASP A 67 -21.22 0.36 16.09
CA ASP A 67 -20.55 -0.21 14.93
C ASP A 67 -19.00 -0.13 15.03
N ARG A 68 -18.46 -0.02 16.22
CA ARG A 68 -17.01 0.09 16.47
C ARG A 68 -16.23 -1.19 16.10
N PRO A 69 -14.91 -1.09 15.76
CA PRO A 69 -14.19 0.15 15.49
C PRO A 69 -14.63 0.78 14.17
N ILE A 70 -14.70 2.12 14.15
CA ILE A 70 -14.94 2.91 12.95
C ILE A 70 -13.58 3.33 12.40
N GLY A 71 -13.28 2.95 11.16
CA GLY A 71 -11.98 3.25 10.54
C GLY A 71 -10.84 2.36 11.02
N ASN A 72 -9.83 2.28 10.20
CA ASN A 72 -8.58 1.61 10.54
C ASN A 72 -7.59 2.58 11.17
N MET A 73 -7.66 3.85 10.81
CA MET A 73 -6.85 4.92 11.37
C MET A 73 -7.55 6.27 11.27
N LEU A 74 -7.25 7.16 12.22
CA LEU A 74 -7.63 8.57 12.20
C LEU A 74 -6.43 9.39 11.74
N LEU A 75 -6.64 10.27 10.76
CA LEU A 75 -5.68 11.28 10.32
C LEU A 75 -6.13 12.63 10.85
N ASP A 76 -5.38 13.21 11.79
CA ASP A 76 -5.74 14.48 12.38
C ASP A 76 -5.37 15.67 11.48
N ARG A 77 -5.71 16.88 11.92
CA ARG A 77 -5.53 18.11 11.17
C ARG A 77 -4.07 18.57 11.07
N ASP A 78 -3.21 18.06 11.95
CA ASP A 78 -1.77 18.33 11.92
C ASP A 78 -1.00 17.35 11.01
N GLY A 79 -1.71 16.36 10.43
CA GLY A 79 -1.13 15.33 9.58
C GLY A 79 -0.56 14.14 10.36
N ILE A 80 -0.98 13.98 11.62
CA ILE A 80 -0.56 12.86 12.47
C ILE A 80 -1.59 11.74 12.36
N VAL A 81 -1.10 10.51 12.23
CA VAL A 81 -1.94 9.30 12.20
C VAL A 81 -2.06 8.69 13.59
N TRP A 82 -3.26 8.33 13.93
CA TRP A 82 -3.65 7.61 15.14
C TRP A 82 -4.22 6.26 14.72
N PRO A 83 -3.49 5.15 14.85
CA PRO A 83 -4.00 3.82 14.51
C PRO A 83 -5.21 3.45 15.36
N ILE A 84 -6.20 2.81 14.73
CA ILE A 84 -7.44 2.40 15.41
C ILE A 84 -7.60 0.89 15.40
N ALA A 85 -7.43 0.25 14.23
CA ALA A 85 -7.63 -1.18 14.09
C ALA A 85 -6.77 -1.75 12.97
N ALA A 86 -5.90 -2.70 13.30
CA ALA A 86 -5.08 -3.44 12.34
C ALA A 86 -5.86 -4.52 11.56
N GLY A 87 -7.04 -4.92 12.05
CA GLY A 87 -7.97 -5.80 11.35
C GLY A 87 -9.11 -5.04 10.68
N CYS A 88 -10.12 -5.76 10.19
CA CYS A 88 -11.29 -5.17 9.55
C CYS A 88 -12.00 -4.16 10.46
N ALA A 89 -12.47 -3.06 9.86
CA ALA A 89 -13.20 -2.01 10.57
C ALA A 89 -14.55 -1.69 9.89
N ASN A 90 -15.45 -1.02 10.60
CA ASN A 90 -16.75 -0.59 10.08
C ASN A 90 -16.67 0.84 9.54
N THR A 91 -16.06 1.02 8.38
CA THR A 91 -15.82 2.34 7.79
C THR A 91 -16.66 2.57 6.55
N GLN A 92 -16.61 1.64 5.59
CA GLN A 92 -17.20 1.83 4.27
C GLN A 92 -18.72 1.56 4.26
N GLY A 93 -19.19 0.64 5.10
CA GLY A 93 -20.59 0.22 5.12
C GLY A 93 -21.02 -0.42 3.79
N LYS A 94 -22.28 -0.16 3.39
CA LYS A 94 -22.82 -0.66 2.12
C LYS A 94 -22.39 0.21 0.95
N GLY A 95 -22.09 -0.42 -0.20
CA GLY A 95 -21.68 0.25 -1.43
C GLY A 95 -21.01 -0.71 -2.41
N GLY A 96 -20.44 -0.17 -3.48
CA GLY A 96 -19.80 -0.95 -4.54
C GLY A 96 -20.80 -1.57 -5.53
N PRO A 97 -20.41 -2.56 -6.33
CA PRO A 97 -19.05 -3.10 -6.40
C PRO A 97 -18.03 -2.07 -6.91
N THR A 98 -16.74 -2.29 -6.61
CA THR A 98 -15.66 -1.36 -7.00
C THR A 98 -14.47 -2.14 -7.54
N GLU A 99 -13.95 -1.72 -8.69
CA GLU A 99 -12.78 -2.33 -9.32
C GLU A 99 -11.49 -1.65 -8.85
N PHE A 100 -10.51 -2.48 -8.50
CA PHE A 100 -9.12 -2.12 -8.23
C PHE A 100 -8.19 -3.01 -9.06
N SER A 101 -6.90 -2.70 -9.09
CA SER A 101 -5.92 -3.42 -9.92
C SER A 101 -5.84 -4.92 -9.60
N ARG A 102 -6.06 -5.30 -8.34
CA ARG A 102 -5.98 -6.69 -7.86
C ARG A 102 -7.32 -7.40 -7.73
N GLY A 103 -8.41 -6.79 -8.15
CA GLY A 103 -9.71 -7.41 -8.14
C GLY A 103 -10.86 -6.50 -7.73
N THR A 104 -12.03 -7.07 -7.66
CA THR A 104 -13.28 -6.38 -7.37
C THR A 104 -13.60 -6.45 -5.88
N VAL A 105 -13.87 -5.31 -5.26
CA VAL A 105 -14.59 -5.25 -3.98
C VAL A 105 -16.05 -5.61 -4.24
N PRO A 106 -16.56 -6.72 -3.71
CA PRO A 106 -17.95 -7.11 -3.96
C PRO A 106 -18.94 -6.14 -3.32
N LEU A 107 -20.17 -6.16 -3.79
CA LEU A 107 -21.27 -5.36 -3.23
C LEU A 107 -21.32 -5.55 -1.71
N ASP A 108 -21.37 -4.45 -0.97
CA ASP A 108 -21.49 -4.38 0.49
C ASP A 108 -20.33 -5.03 1.29
N GLN A 109 -19.20 -5.35 0.63
CA GLN A 109 -18.05 -5.99 1.28
C GLN A 109 -16.89 -5.03 1.62
N GLY A 110 -17.07 -3.73 1.47
CA GLY A 110 -16.00 -2.74 1.69
C GLY A 110 -15.31 -2.86 3.06
N ASN A 111 -16.05 -3.10 4.12
CA ASN A 111 -15.52 -3.22 5.49
C ASN A 111 -14.51 -4.36 5.70
N THR A 112 -14.51 -5.36 4.84
CA THR A 112 -13.65 -6.55 4.95
C THR A 112 -12.62 -6.66 3.83
N THR A 113 -12.70 -5.76 2.84
CA THR A 113 -11.87 -5.81 1.63
C THR A 113 -11.13 -4.51 1.33
N MET A 114 -11.45 -3.42 2.02
CA MET A 114 -10.76 -2.13 1.89
C MET A 114 -10.28 -1.61 3.24
N TRP A 115 -9.19 -0.84 3.22
CA TRP A 115 -8.71 -0.08 4.36
C TRP A 115 -9.38 1.30 4.41
N GLY A 116 -9.83 1.73 5.58
CA GLY A 116 -10.48 3.03 5.76
C GLY A 116 -9.60 4.03 6.50
N ILE A 117 -9.42 5.21 5.90
CA ILE A 117 -8.77 6.37 6.54
C ILE A 117 -9.85 7.40 6.86
N GLU A 118 -10.02 7.71 8.14
CA GLU A 118 -10.90 8.78 8.61
C GLU A 118 -10.09 10.05 8.85
N ALA A 119 -10.18 11.04 7.97
CA ALA A 119 -9.52 12.32 8.18
C ALA A 119 -10.40 13.27 8.98
N GLN A 120 -9.81 13.89 9.99
CA GLN A 120 -10.53 14.80 10.88
C GLN A 120 -10.93 16.09 10.15
N ASN A 121 -12.19 16.21 9.79
CA ASN A 121 -12.79 17.38 9.17
C ASN A 121 -14.32 17.31 9.30
N ASN A 122 -14.97 18.47 9.46
CA ASN A 122 -16.43 18.52 9.57
C ASN A 122 -17.16 18.43 8.22
N GLY A 123 -16.45 18.56 7.10
CA GLY A 123 -16.99 18.47 5.75
C GLY A 123 -17.85 19.66 5.27
N VAL A 124 -18.14 20.63 6.14
CA VAL A 124 -19.11 21.70 5.86
C VAL A 124 -18.58 23.13 5.99
N GLY A 125 -17.28 23.32 6.12
CA GLY A 125 -16.71 24.67 6.20
C GLY A 125 -15.37 24.74 6.91
N GLN A 126 -14.90 23.64 7.43
CA GLN A 126 -13.55 23.55 7.96
C GLN A 126 -12.58 23.39 6.79
N ALA A 127 -11.55 24.23 6.74
CA ALA A 127 -10.51 24.10 5.74
C ALA A 127 -9.73 22.79 5.92
N TRP A 128 -9.15 22.28 4.85
CA TRP A 128 -8.25 21.15 4.87
C TRP A 128 -6.81 21.65 4.87
N PRO A 129 -6.08 21.54 6.00
CA PRO A 129 -4.69 22.01 6.09
C PRO A 129 -3.76 21.28 5.14
N VAL A 130 -2.73 21.97 4.64
CA VAL A 130 -1.74 21.37 3.74
C VAL A 130 -1.07 20.14 4.34
N ASN A 131 -0.72 20.19 5.64
CA ASN A 131 -0.09 19.04 6.32
C ASN A 131 -1.00 17.81 6.34
N GLN A 132 -2.31 18.00 6.58
CA GLN A 132 -3.27 16.92 6.56
C GLN A 132 -3.42 16.32 5.16
N ILE A 133 -3.49 17.16 4.13
CA ILE A 133 -3.56 16.72 2.73
C ILE A 133 -2.30 15.95 2.35
N ASP A 134 -1.11 16.48 2.66
CA ASP A 134 0.15 15.81 2.35
C ASP A 134 0.27 14.47 3.07
N ALA A 135 -0.09 14.42 4.34
CA ALA A 135 -0.12 13.17 5.09
C ALA A 135 -1.15 12.18 4.53
N TYR A 136 -2.32 12.64 4.06
CA TYR A 136 -3.33 11.76 3.47
C TYR A 136 -2.78 11.01 2.24
N PHE A 137 -2.09 11.72 1.33
CA PHE A 137 -1.46 11.10 0.16
C PHE A 137 -0.31 10.16 0.54
N ARG A 138 0.54 10.54 1.52
CA ARG A 138 1.60 9.67 2.03
C ARG A 138 1.06 8.41 2.70
N CYS A 139 -0.05 8.52 3.44
CA CYS A 139 -0.76 7.36 3.96
C CYS A 139 -1.22 6.42 2.84
N ASN A 140 -1.79 6.98 1.77
CA ASN A 140 -2.22 6.19 0.63
C ASN A 140 -1.05 5.45 -0.04
N GLU A 141 0.09 6.10 -0.18
CA GLU A 141 1.33 5.52 -0.71
C GLU A 141 1.85 4.38 0.17
N ALA A 142 2.00 4.64 1.47
CA ALA A 142 2.44 3.63 2.44
C ALA A 142 1.53 2.40 2.45
N LEU A 143 0.21 2.61 2.44
CA LEU A 143 -0.77 1.53 2.41
C LEU A 143 -0.76 0.76 1.09
N ALA A 144 -0.57 1.45 -0.04
CA ALA A 144 -0.42 0.78 -1.33
C ALA A 144 0.79 -0.16 -1.31
N GLY A 145 1.94 0.28 -0.80
CA GLY A 145 3.13 -0.53 -0.60
C GLY A 145 2.87 -1.71 0.36
N LEU A 146 2.28 -1.43 1.52
CA LEU A 146 2.00 -2.44 2.56
C LEU A 146 1.07 -3.56 2.08
N PHE A 147 0.12 -3.25 1.20
CA PHE A 147 -0.85 -4.23 0.68
C PHE A 147 -0.45 -4.83 -0.67
N GLY A 148 0.60 -4.32 -1.32
CA GLY A 148 0.98 -4.71 -2.67
C GLY A 148 -0.01 -4.21 -3.75
N ASN A 149 -0.59 -3.04 -3.53
CA ASN A 149 -1.50 -2.36 -4.46
C ASN A 149 -0.75 -1.35 -5.33
N VAL A 150 -1.36 -0.93 -6.44
CA VAL A 150 -0.89 0.27 -7.13
C VAL A 150 -1.39 1.52 -6.39
N ILE A 151 -0.64 2.64 -6.51
CA ILE A 151 -0.92 3.88 -5.78
C ILE A 151 -2.33 4.44 -6.04
N THR A 152 -2.91 4.10 -7.20
CA THR A 152 -4.26 4.53 -7.60
C THR A 152 -5.38 3.61 -7.12
N ASP A 153 -5.08 2.54 -6.37
CA ASP A 153 -6.08 1.69 -5.74
C ASP A 153 -6.67 2.38 -4.49
N CYS A 154 -7.23 3.55 -4.72
CA CYS A 154 -7.94 4.34 -3.72
C CYS A 154 -9.26 4.86 -4.28
N ILE A 155 -10.20 5.12 -3.41
CA ILE A 155 -11.53 5.64 -3.75
C ILE A 155 -12.05 6.52 -2.61
N SER A 156 -12.83 7.55 -2.92
CA SER A 156 -13.60 8.29 -1.91
C SER A 156 -14.77 7.44 -1.41
N HIS A 157 -15.23 7.68 -0.19
CA HIS A 157 -16.44 7.03 0.31
C HIS A 157 -17.65 7.31 -0.58
N GLN A 158 -17.75 8.55 -1.09
CA GLN A 158 -18.78 8.89 -2.07
C GLN A 158 -18.64 8.07 -3.36
N GLY A 159 -17.41 7.86 -3.86
CA GLY A 159 -17.19 7.03 -5.04
C GLY A 159 -17.59 5.56 -4.82
N TYR A 160 -17.40 5.04 -3.60
CA TYR A 160 -17.83 3.70 -3.21
C TYR A 160 -19.35 3.60 -2.97
N ALA A 161 -19.99 4.64 -2.43
CA ALA A 161 -21.40 4.65 -2.06
C ALA A 161 -22.10 5.96 -2.50
N PRO A 162 -22.24 6.20 -3.82
CA PRO A 162 -22.62 7.49 -4.39
C PRO A 162 -24.02 7.99 -3.96
N ASP A 163 -24.93 7.07 -3.72
CA ASP A 163 -26.31 7.41 -3.33
C ASP A 163 -26.45 7.74 -1.83
N ARG A 164 -25.39 7.56 -1.05
CA ARG A 164 -25.46 7.59 0.42
C ARG A 164 -24.43 8.51 1.07
N LYS A 165 -23.30 8.76 0.40
CA LYS A 165 -22.13 9.40 0.99
C LYS A 165 -21.68 10.61 0.19
N ILE A 166 -21.07 11.56 0.90
CA ILE A 166 -20.52 12.78 0.31
C ILE A 166 -19.03 12.96 0.59
N ASP A 167 -18.44 12.13 1.45
CA ASP A 167 -17.08 12.28 1.96
C ASP A 167 -16.01 11.65 1.05
N PRO A 168 -14.79 12.20 1.02
CA PRO A 168 -14.40 13.49 1.58
C PRO A 168 -15.03 14.66 0.84
N ALA A 169 -15.31 15.74 1.60
CA ALA A 169 -15.92 16.94 1.05
C ALA A 169 -15.38 18.21 1.71
N THR A 170 -15.52 19.33 1.00
CA THR A 170 -15.30 20.65 1.56
C THR A 170 -16.15 21.69 0.84
N ALA A 171 -16.79 22.56 1.61
CA ALA A 171 -17.42 23.77 1.07
C ALA A 171 -16.40 24.92 0.93
N ASN A 172 -15.19 24.79 1.46
CA ASN A 172 -14.12 25.76 1.43
C ASN A 172 -12.86 25.18 0.74
N ALA A 173 -11.84 26.01 0.60
CA ALA A 173 -10.61 25.60 -0.06
C ALA A 173 -9.88 24.48 0.68
N VAL A 174 -9.30 23.56 -0.07
CA VAL A 174 -8.19 22.75 0.34
C VAL A 174 -6.95 23.64 0.33
N GLU A 175 -6.20 23.69 1.42
CA GLU A 175 -4.97 24.47 1.47
C GLU A 175 -3.85 23.78 0.68
N GLY A 176 -2.97 24.57 0.07
CA GLY A 176 -1.85 24.06 -0.72
C GLY A 176 -2.14 23.98 -2.22
N PRO A 177 -1.23 23.36 -2.99
CA PRO A 177 -1.29 23.39 -4.46
C PRO A 177 -2.36 22.48 -5.07
N TRP A 178 -2.74 21.41 -4.38
CA TRP A 178 -3.75 20.49 -4.89
C TRP A 178 -5.16 20.99 -4.61
N GLN A 179 -5.95 21.12 -5.67
CA GLN A 179 -7.33 21.61 -5.59
C GLN A 179 -8.24 20.60 -6.28
N PRO A 180 -8.89 19.69 -5.54
CA PRO A 180 -9.78 18.70 -6.14
C PRO A 180 -11.02 19.33 -6.74
N ALA A 181 -11.46 18.86 -7.89
CA ALA A 181 -12.74 19.22 -8.43
C ALA A 181 -13.86 18.74 -7.50
N SER A 182 -14.84 19.61 -7.30
CA SER A 182 -16.08 19.26 -6.60
C SER A 182 -17.07 18.64 -7.58
N ILE A 183 -17.61 17.48 -7.25
CA ILE A 183 -18.57 16.76 -8.10
C ILE A 183 -20.03 17.10 -7.78
N ASN A 184 -20.30 17.89 -6.74
CA ASN A 184 -21.63 18.30 -6.31
C ASN A 184 -21.60 19.58 -5.46
N SER A 185 -22.78 20.08 -5.10
CA SER A 185 -22.93 21.28 -4.27
C SER A 185 -22.45 21.12 -2.81
N SER A 186 -22.24 19.89 -2.35
CA SER A 186 -21.67 19.61 -1.02
C SER A 186 -20.14 19.73 -0.99
N GLY A 187 -19.51 19.98 -2.14
CA GLY A 187 -18.06 20.07 -2.21
C GLY A 187 -17.36 18.72 -2.14
N THR A 188 -18.04 17.64 -2.48
CA THR A 188 -17.45 16.28 -2.51
C THR A 188 -16.30 16.23 -3.51
N TRP A 189 -15.17 15.66 -3.10
CA TRP A 189 -14.00 15.54 -3.97
C TRP A 189 -14.20 14.46 -5.04
N SER A 190 -13.77 14.79 -6.25
CA SER A 190 -13.66 13.80 -7.32
C SER A 190 -12.62 12.74 -6.93
N TYR A 191 -13.02 11.47 -6.89
CA TYR A 191 -12.04 10.39 -6.64
C TYR A 191 -11.07 10.18 -7.81
N SER A 192 -11.43 10.61 -9.03
CA SER A 192 -10.48 10.63 -10.16
C SER A 192 -9.36 11.62 -9.92
N ASP A 193 -9.64 12.77 -9.30
CA ASP A 193 -8.62 13.76 -8.95
C ASP A 193 -7.72 13.27 -7.81
N ILE A 194 -8.29 12.53 -6.83
CA ILE A 194 -7.50 11.86 -5.80
C ILE A 194 -6.51 10.89 -6.44
N ARG A 195 -6.98 10.04 -7.38
CA ARG A 195 -6.12 9.08 -8.08
C ARG A 195 -5.07 9.75 -8.95
N ALA A 196 -5.44 10.79 -9.68
CA ALA A 196 -4.51 11.55 -10.50
C ALA A 196 -3.40 12.21 -9.66
N GLU A 197 -3.77 12.83 -8.53
CA GLU A 197 -2.80 13.44 -7.64
C GLU A 197 -1.92 12.39 -6.93
N ALA A 198 -2.47 11.26 -6.50
CA ALA A 198 -1.70 10.16 -5.94
C ALA A 198 -0.63 9.67 -6.94
N TRP A 199 -1.01 9.53 -8.21
CA TRP A 199 -0.08 9.18 -9.29
C TRP A 199 0.99 10.25 -9.51
N ASN A 200 0.59 11.54 -9.57
CA ASN A 200 1.51 12.66 -9.76
C ASN A 200 2.53 12.77 -8.63
N ARG A 201 2.09 12.58 -7.39
CA ARG A 201 2.98 12.64 -6.22
C ARG A 201 3.95 11.47 -6.19
N ALA A 202 3.51 10.26 -6.50
CA ALA A 202 4.39 9.10 -6.62
C ALA A 202 5.45 9.27 -7.72
N GLY A 203 5.09 9.92 -8.85
CA GLY A 203 6.04 10.27 -9.91
C GLY A 203 6.90 11.50 -9.60
N SER A 204 6.47 12.33 -8.64
CA SER A 204 7.15 13.57 -8.21
C SER A 204 7.81 13.43 -6.84
N ALA A 205 7.55 12.32 -6.12
CA ALA A 205 8.29 12.01 -4.91
C ALA A 205 9.77 12.18 -5.26
N PRO A 206 10.56 12.97 -4.48
CA PRO A 206 11.99 12.89 -4.62
C PRO A 206 12.28 11.42 -4.45
N THR A 207 12.74 10.81 -5.52
CA THR A 207 13.35 9.47 -5.45
C THR A 207 14.19 9.53 -4.19
N PRO A 208 14.00 8.66 -3.16
CA PRO A 208 14.88 8.64 -2.02
C PRO A 208 16.26 8.75 -2.62
N PRO A 209 17.15 9.66 -2.15
CA PRO A 209 18.34 10.02 -2.90
C PRO A 209 18.88 8.73 -3.44
N THR A 210 18.74 8.55 -4.75
CA THR A 210 19.17 7.33 -5.43
C THR A 210 20.57 7.21 -4.95
N PRO A 211 20.96 6.22 -4.16
CA PRO A 211 22.33 6.10 -3.75
C PRO A 211 23.07 6.17 -5.07
N THR A 212 23.86 7.22 -5.25
CA THR A 212 24.48 7.54 -6.53
C THR A 212 25.04 6.23 -7.02
N PRO A 213 24.56 5.64 -8.12
CA PRO A 213 25.14 4.41 -8.59
C PRO A 213 26.62 4.71 -8.68
N GLN A 214 27.42 3.91 -8.04
CA GLN A 214 28.82 3.91 -8.32
C GLN A 214 28.87 3.45 -9.77
N GLU A 215 29.13 4.36 -10.70
CA GLU A 215 28.79 4.27 -12.13
C GLU A 215 29.47 3.08 -12.71
N ASP A 216 29.77 2.02 -12.41
CA ASP A 216 30.37 0.91 -13.19
C ASP A 216 30.23 -0.52 -12.60
N GLU A 217 29.53 -0.75 -11.49
CA GLU A 217 29.36 -2.13 -11.01
C GLU A 217 27.91 -2.64 -11.15
N MET A 218 27.68 -3.43 -12.19
CA MET A 218 26.51 -4.28 -12.32
C MET A 218 26.77 -5.59 -11.58
N ALA A 219 26.06 -5.84 -10.51
CA ALA A 219 26.16 -7.12 -9.80
C ALA A 219 25.19 -8.15 -10.40
N THR A 220 25.69 -9.37 -10.54
CA THR A 220 24.87 -10.53 -10.90
C THR A 220 24.50 -11.30 -9.62
N VAL A 221 23.21 -11.55 -9.42
CA VAL A 221 22.71 -12.31 -8.29
C VAL A 221 22.03 -13.57 -8.78
N ILE A 222 22.41 -14.71 -8.23
CA ILE A 222 21.70 -15.97 -8.47
C ILE A 222 20.78 -16.24 -7.28
N LEU A 223 19.50 -16.31 -7.56
CA LEU A 223 18.48 -16.65 -6.58
C LEU A 223 18.15 -18.14 -6.70
N ALA A 224 18.50 -18.93 -5.71
CA ALA A 224 18.15 -20.35 -5.64
C ALA A 224 16.92 -20.53 -4.75
N VAL A 225 15.89 -21.19 -5.24
CA VAL A 225 14.68 -21.47 -4.49
C VAL A 225 14.85 -22.75 -3.69
N GLU A 226 14.75 -22.66 -2.36
CA GLU A 226 14.88 -23.79 -1.47
C GLU A 226 13.77 -24.83 -1.73
N GLY A 227 14.18 -26.08 -1.93
CA GLY A 227 13.25 -27.21 -2.18
C GLY A 227 12.79 -27.33 -3.64
N ARG A 228 13.27 -26.50 -4.56
CA ARG A 228 13.02 -26.60 -6.01
C ARG A 228 14.31 -26.55 -6.80
N ASN A 229 14.35 -27.22 -7.95
CA ASN A 229 15.42 -27.09 -8.95
C ASN A 229 15.26 -25.80 -9.77
N ALA A 230 14.88 -24.71 -9.11
CA ALA A 230 14.59 -23.43 -9.73
C ALA A 230 15.66 -22.42 -9.37
N GLN A 231 16.25 -21.77 -10.36
CA GLN A 231 17.25 -20.72 -10.17
C GLN A 231 16.92 -19.54 -11.08
N PHE A 232 17.15 -18.35 -10.55
CA PHE A 232 16.96 -17.10 -11.28
C PHE A 232 18.28 -16.36 -11.31
N ILE A 233 18.62 -15.75 -12.41
CA ILE A 233 19.70 -14.77 -12.50
C ILE A 233 19.08 -13.38 -12.53
N GLY A 234 19.54 -12.52 -11.64
CA GLY A 234 19.21 -11.12 -11.63
C GLY A 234 20.42 -10.26 -11.83
N GLN A 235 20.30 -9.17 -12.57
CA GLN A 235 21.33 -8.16 -12.77
C GLN A 235 20.79 -6.79 -12.40
N GLY A 236 21.60 -6.03 -11.69
CA GLY A 236 21.26 -4.68 -11.30
C GLY A 236 22.44 -3.92 -10.70
N PRO A 237 22.38 -2.60 -10.58
CA PRO A 237 23.42 -1.81 -9.95
C PRO A 237 23.62 -2.23 -8.49
N LEU A 238 24.89 -2.47 -8.12
CA LEU A 238 25.30 -2.76 -6.75
C LEU A 238 25.34 -1.45 -5.95
N LEU A 239 24.64 -1.41 -4.84
CA LEU A 239 24.64 -0.27 -3.92
C LEU A 239 25.81 -0.37 -2.93
N ALA A 240 26.19 0.76 -2.35
CA ALA A 240 27.29 0.86 -1.38
C ALA A 240 27.08 0.01 -0.11
N ASP A 241 25.86 -0.34 0.23
CA ASP A 241 25.51 -1.26 1.32
C ASP A 241 25.61 -2.75 0.93
N GLY A 242 25.97 -3.03 -0.33
CA GLY A 242 26.10 -4.38 -0.86
C GLY A 242 24.77 -4.99 -1.36
N THR A 243 23.70 -4.22 -1.42
CA THR A 243 22.44 -4.65 -2.04
C THR A 243 22.41 -4.36 -3.53
N VAL A 244 21.59 -5.11 -4.28
CA VAL A 244 21.39 -4.90 -5.72
C VAL A 244 20.03 -4.27 -5.93
N HIS A 245 20.01 -3.07 -6.50
CA HIS A 245 18.79 -2.34 -6.75
C HIS A 245 18.20 -2.64 -8.12
N ASN A 246 16.87 -2.65 -8.24
CA ASN A 246 16.18 -2.88 -9.52
C ASN A 246 16.66 -4.16 -10.24
N LEU A 247 16.72 -5.27 -9.51
CA LEU A 247 17.19 -6.54 -10.04
C LEU A 247 16.29 -7.00 -11.20
N PHE A 248 16.84 -7.10 -12.41
CA PHE A 248 16.18 -7.79 -13.52
C PHE A 248 16.46 -9.27 -13.38
N VAL A 249 15.41 -10.09 -13.32
CA VAL A 249 15.52 -11.52 -13.07
C VAL A 249 15.12 -12.29 -14.31
N THR A 250 15.98 -13.21 -14.75
CA THR A 250 15.69 -14.16 -15.81
C THR A 250 15.66 -15.57 -15.23
N TRP A 251 14.66 -16.35 -15.60
CA TRP A 251 14.54 -17.75 -15.18
C TRP A 251 15.45 -18.66 -15.97
N PHE A 252 16.09 -19.59 -15.26
CA PHE A 252 16.81 -20.71 -15.85
C PHE A 252 16.32 -22.00 -15.20
N GLY A 253 15.50 -22.75 -15.92
CA GLY A 253 15.00 -24.05 -15.49
C GLY A 253 16.07 -25.15 -15.41
N PRO A 254 15.72 -26.34 -14.93
CA PRO A 254 16.59 -27.50 -15.01
C PRO A 254 16.73 -27.90 -16.50
N GLY A 255 17.84 -27.59 -17.12
CA GLY A 255 18.08 -27.86 -18.53
C GLY A 255 19.55 -27.73 -18.92
N PRO A 256 19.89 -27.86 -20.21
CA PRO A 256 21.27 -27.83 -20.69
C PRO A 256 22.01 -26.49 -20.46
N ASP A 257 21.28 -25.46 -19.95
CA ASP A 257 21.90 -24.17 -19.61
C ASP A 257 22.59 -24.16 -18.24
N SER A 258 22.78 -25.34 -17.64
CA SER A 258 23.57 -25.50 -16.41
C SER A 258 25.01 -24.96 -16.54
N ASP A 259 25.56 -24.95 -17.73
CA ASP A 259 26.92 -24.44 -17.98
C ASP A 259 26.96 -22.92 -17.85
N PHE A 260 25.96 -22.20 -18.37
CA PHE A 260 25.83 -20.76 -18.19
C PHE A 260 25.68 -20.37 -16.70
N LEU A 261 24.88 -21.11 -15.95
CA LEU A 261 24.73 -20.90 -14.52
C LEU A 261 26.02 -21.18 -13.74
N ASN A 262 26.77 -22.23 -14.13
CA ASN A 262 28.04 -22.55 -13.51
C ASN A 262 29.11 -21.49 -13.81
N ASP A 263 29.16 -20.98 -15.02
CA ASP A 263 30.05 -19.90 -15.40
C ASP A 263 29.76 -18.62 -14.60
N HIS A 264 28.49 -18.27 -14.42
CA HIS A 264 28.11 -17.09 -13.64
C HIS A 264 28.32 -17.28 -12.13
N ARG A 265 28.11 -18.48 -11.59
CA ARG A 265 28.39 -18.78 -10.17
C ARG A 265 29.84 -18.59 -9.77
N ASN A 266 30.75 -18.77 -10.71
CA ASN A 266 32.19 -18.68 -10.50
C ASN A 266 32.75 -17.29 -10.86
N ALA A 267 31.93 -16.38 -11.38
CA ALA A 267 32.35 -15.03 -11.64
C ALA A 267 32.60 -14.28 -10.32
N PRO A 268 33.66 -13.48 -10.21
CA PRO A 268 34.09 -12.88 -8.94
C PRO A 268 33.07 -11.88 -8.34
N ASP A 269 32.16 -11.38 -9.13
CA ASP A 269 31.11 -10.41 -8.79
C ASP A 269 29.72 -11.05 -8.58
N THR A 270 29.63 -12.38 -8.71
CA THR A 270 28.36 -13.09 -8.55
C THR A 270 28.09 -13.46 -7.09
N LYS A 271 26.95 -13.00 -6.56
CA LYS A 271 26.45 -13.40 -5.23
C LYS A 271 25.34 -14.42 -5.37
N VAL A 272 25.54 -15.62 -4.80
CA VAL A 272 24.49 -16.63 -4.70
C VAL A 272 23.74 -16.42 -3.39
N GLN A 273 22.44 -16.09 -3.48
CA GLN A 273 21.58 -15.97 -2.31
C GLN A 273 20.53 -17.08 -2.33
N PRO A 274 20.49 -17.94 -1.32
CA PRO A 274 19.34 -18.82 -1.11
C PRO A 274 18.12 -17.98 -0.73
N VAL A 275 17.01 -18.21 -1.39
CA VAL A 275 15.74 -17.52 -1.12
C VAL A 275 14.72 -18.58 -0.70
N LEU A 276 14.09 -18.38 0.46
CA LEU A 276 12.99 -19.21 0.88
C LEU A 276 11.82 -19.05 -0.08
N GLN A 277 11.11 -20.12 -0.40
CA GLN A 277 9.95 -20.10 -1.28
C GLN A 277 8.88 -19.08 -0.85
N SER A 278 8.70 -18.89 0.48
CA SER A 278 7.82 -17.88 1.03
C SER A 278 8.27 -16.44 0.75
N THR A 279 9.57 -16.20 0.79
CA THR A 279 10.16 -14.88 0.45
C THR A 279 10.03 -14.64 -1.05
N LEU A 280 10.31 -15.66 -1.87
CA LEU A 280 10.14 -15.57 -3.31
C LEU A 280 8.69 -15.28 -3.69
N LYS A 281 7.72 -15.96 -3.06
CA LYS A 281 6.29 -15.67 -3.26
C LYS A 281 5.93 -14.23 -2.91
N ARG A 282 6.51 -13.68 -1.85
CA ARG A 282 6.26 -12.30 -1.44
C ARG A 282 6.87 -11.29 -2.41
N ASP A 283 8.10 -11.51 -2.83
CA ASP A 283 8.88 -10.56 -3.62
C ASP A 283 8.57 -10.66 -5.13
N ILE A 284 8.03 -11.81 -5.59
CA ILE A 284 7.63 -12.06 -6.98
C ILE A 284 6.12 -11.80 -7.23
N ILE A 285 5.28 -11.72 -6.19
CA ILE A 285 3.84 -11.39 -6.34
C ILE A 285 3.59 -10.11 -7.14
N LEU A 286 4.58 -9.22 -7.23
CA LEU A 286 4.50 -8.03 -8.07
C LEU A 286 4.60 -8.33 -9.58
N LEU A 287 4.94 -9.55 -9.99
CA LEU A 287 5.33 -9.87 -11.37
C LEU A 287 4.77 -11.19 -11.94
N GLY A 288 4.13 -12.01 -11.12
CA GLY A 288 3.54 -13.28 -11.53
C GLY A 288 3.45 -14.27 -10.35
N ASN A 289 2.56 -15.23 -10.46
CA ASN A 289 2.36 -16.23 -9.42
C ASN A 289 3.41 -17.36 -9.57
N PRO A 290 4.27 -17.62 -8.56
CA PRO A 290 5.23 -18.73 -8.63
C PRO A 290 4.59 -20.11 -8.80
N GLU A 291 3.29 -20.24 -8.54
CA GLU A 291 2.53 -21.48 -8.76
C GLU A 291 2.22 -21.70 -10.25
N GLU A 292 2.36 -20.67 -11.08
CA GLU A 292 2.17 -20.72 -12.54
C GLU A 292 3.46 -21.04 -13.29
N ILE A 293 4.57 -21.31 -12.60
CA ILE A 293 5.80 -21.76 -13.25
C ILE A 293 5.58 -23.21 -13.73
N ASP A 294 5.60 -23.41 -15.02
CA ASP A 294 5.68 -24.74 -15.60
C ASP A 294 7.06 -25.34 -15.31
N ASP A 295 7.14 -26.23 -14.33
CA ASP A 295 8.37 -26.91 -13.92
C ASP A 295 9.02 -27.71 -15.06
N SER A 296 8.29 -28.01 -16.16
CA SER A 296 8.81 -28.75 -17.32
C SER A 296 9.51 -27.88 -18.33
N THR A 297 9.09 -26.62 -18.46
CA THR A 297 9.63 -25.66 -19.44
C THR A 297 10.42 -24.53 -18.79
N GLY A 298 10.28 -24.33 -17.48
CA GLY A 298 10.89 -23.21 -16.75
C GLY A 298 10.38 -21.84 -17.15
N ARG A 299 9.23 -21.77 -17.83
CA ARG A 299 8.65 -20.51 -18.28
C ARG A 299 7.40 -20.17 -17.50
N TRP A 300 7.27 -18.92 -17.11
CA TRP A 300 5.96 -18.34 -16.84
C TRP A 300 5.23 -18.14 -18.16
N ALA A 301 3.95 -18.38 -18.16
CA ALA A 301 3.17 -18.46 -19.39
C ALA A 301 3.16 -17.18 -20.24
N GLU A 302 3.60 -16.02 -19.76
CA GLU A 302 3.42 -14.75 -20.49
C GLU A 302 4.56 -13.72 -20.44
N THR A 303 5.66 -13.87 -19.67
CA THR A 303 6.75 -12.86 -19.67
C THR A 303 8.12 -13.42 -19.38
N ASP A 304 9.11 -13.05 -20.19
CA ASP A 304 10.52 -13.51 -20.07
C ASP A 304 11.36 -12.68 -19.08
N PHE A 305 10.81 -11.62 -18.46
CA PHE A 305 11.58 -10.70 -17.59
C PHE A 305 10.79 -10.28 -16.36
N TYR A 306 11.45 -10.32 -15.20
CA TYR A 306 10.85 -9.93 -13.91
C TYR A 306 11.71 -8.89 -13.20
N ARG A 307 11.06 -7.89 -12.61
CA ARG A 307 11.70 -6.90 -11.75
C ARG A 307 11.42 -7.26 -10.29
N VAL A 308 12.44 -7.67 -9.56
CA VAL A 308 12.35 -7.80 -8.11
C VAL A 308 12.71 -6.46 -7.50
N ILE A 309 11.75 -5.82 -6.85
CA ILE A 309 12.01 -4.63 -6.04
C ILE A 309 12.20 -5.16 -4.62
N ARG A 310 13.41 -5.04 -4.09
CA ARG A 310 13.62 -5.20 -2.66
C ARG A 310 13.24 -3.89 -1.98
N SER A 311 12.35 -4.00 -0.98
CA SER A 311 12.14 -2.96 0.04
C SER A 311 13.35 -2.86 0.94
#